data_52f5570fa1b78b5538ccaa865d9b365c
#
_entry.id   52f5570fa1b78b5538ccaa865d9b365c
#
_cell.length_a   1.000
_cell.length_b   1.000
_cell.length_c   1.000
_cell.angle_alpha   90.00
_cell.angle_beta   90.00
_cell.angle_gamma   90.00
#
_symmetry.space_group_name_H-M   'P 1'
#
loop_
_entity.id
_entity.type
_entity.pdbx_description
1 polymer ?
#
loop_
_entity_poly.entity_id
_entity_poly.type
_entity_poly.pdbx_seq_one_letter_code
_entity_poly.pdbx_strand_id
1 'polypeptide(L)'
;MTIDKTIAIGFDPGKTSGAMAVVYPDGRAEFVLHEAPLCYLGKLREVYNRAINNGYRVLVAVERLTPRPGKLSSAKANFELGRCMGELETMLALLNVPYQQVTPQVWQKEFGISGDKETHIETARRLYPSVSLKRTERCAKDFDGYADALLIATWALRRMS
;
A
#
# COMPACT_ATOMS: atom_id res chain seq x y z
N MET A 1 -2.38 -25.55 15.54
CA MET A 1 -1.83 -24.51 14.65
C MET A 1 -2.56 -23.20 14.91
N THR A 2 -1.93 -22.25 15.50
CA THR A 2 -2.47 -20.90 15.61
C THR A 2 -2.42 -20.30 14.19
N ILE A 3 -3.56 -20.08 13.58
CA ILE A 3 -3.64 -19.30 12.33
C ILE A 3 -3.09 -17.92 12.70
N ASP A 4 -2.04 -17.50 12.03
CA ASP A 4 -1.50 -16.15 12.23
C ASP A 4 -2.59 -15.13 11.86
N LYS A 5 -3.21 -14.56 12.87
CA LYS A 5 -4.30 -13.59 12.72
C LYS A 5 -3.74 -12.19 12.44
N THR A 6 -2.93 -12.08 11.42
CA THR A 6 -2.33 -10.80 11.03
C THR A 6 -2.95 -10.29 9.72
N ILE A 7 -3.41 -9.04 9.73
CA ILE A 7 -3.81 -8.28 8.55
C ILE A 7 -2.70 -7.26 8.27
N ALA A 8 -2.24 -7.19 7.03
CA ALA A 8 -1.28 -6.18 6.60
C ALA A 8 -1.92 -5.15 5.69
N ILE A 9 -1.57 -3.90 5.89
CA ILE A 9 -2.02 -2.77 5.06
C ILE A 9 -0.79 -2.08 4.50
N GLY A 10 -0.75 -1.93 3.19
CA GLY A 10 0.31 -1.21 2.47
C GLY A 10 -0.25 0.01 1.77
N PHE A 11 0.46 1.11 1.88
CA PHE A 11 0.14 2.35 1.17
C PHE A 11 1.25 2.75 0.22
N ASP A 12 0.90 2.90 -1.06
CA ASP A 12 1.68 3.60 -2.07
C ASP A 12 1.06 4.98 -2.26
N PRO A 13 1.62 6.05 -1.66
CA PRO A 13 1.03 7.38 -1.75
C PRO A 13 1.23 7.99 -3.13
N GLY A 14 0.19 8.57 -3.69
CA GLY A 14 0.25 9.27 -4.98
C GLY A 14 -1.12 9.71 -5.45
N LYS A 15 -1.17 10.83 -6.18
CA LYS A 15 -2.45 11.39 -6.65
C LYS A 15 -3.09 10.58 -7.78
N THR A 16 -2.27 10.06 -8.69
CA THR A 16 -2.74 9.41 -9.93
C THR A 16 -2.57 7.90 -9.92
N SER A 17 -1.59 7.40 -9.18
CA SER A 17 -1.26 5.98 -9.10
C SER A 17 -1.23 5.43 -7.68
N GLY A 18 -1.54 6.27 -6.69
CA GLY A 18 -1.56 5.84 -5.29
C GLY A 18 -2.67 4.84 -5.00
N ALA A 19 -2.37 3.91 -4.11
CA ALA A 19 -3.29 2.88 -3.68
C ALA A 19 -3.04 2.43 -2.24
N MET A 20 -4.07 1.88 -1.63
CA MET A 20 -4.00 1.09 -0.41
C MET A 20 -4.30 -0.36 -0.74
N ALA A 21 -3.51 -1.29 -0.23
CA ALA A 21 -3.80 -2.71 -0.26
C ALA A 21 -4.03 -3.23 1.16
N VAL A 22 -5.02 -4.09 1.33
CA VAL A 22 -5.28 -4.83 2.57
C VAL A 22 -5.08 -6.30 2.28
N VAL A 23 -4.15 -6.95 2.95
CA VAL A 23 -3.84 -8.38 2.81
C VAL A 23 -4.35 -9.13 4.03
N TYR A 24 -5.15 -10.14 3.80
CA TYR A 24 -5.74 -10.98 4.83
C TYR A 24 -4.95 -12.28 5.03
N PRO A 25 -5.09 -12.96 6.20
CA PRO A 25 -4.37 -14.20 6.49
C PRO A 25 -4.63 -15.34 5.52
N ASP A 26 -5.77 -15.33 4.83
CA ASP A 26 -6.16 -16.32 3.82
C ASP A 26 -5.58 -16.04 2.42
N GLY A 27 -4.75 -15.01 2.28
CA GLY A 27 -4.14 -14.61 1.02
C GLY A 27 -5.03 -13.75 0.11
N ARG A 28 -6.26 -13.43 0.54
CA ARG A 28 -7.08 -12.43 -0.17
C ARG A 28 -6.47 -11.05 -0.02
N ALA A 29 -6.69 -10.21 -1.03
CA ALA A 29 -6.37 -8.78 -0.95
C ALA A 29 -7.52 -7.92 -1.45
N GLU A 30 -7.67 -6.76 -0.85
CA GLU A 30 -8.58 -5.69 -1.27
C GLU A 30 -7.80 -4.43 -1.54
N PHE A 31 -8.29 -3.61 -2.46
CA PHE A 31 -7.61 -2.38 -2.88
C PHE A 31 -8.53 -1.18 -2.81
N VAL A 32 -7.94 -0.02 -2.51
CA VAL A 32 -8.59 1.30 -2.62
C VAL A 32 -7.66 2.23 -3.38
N LEU A 33 -8.19 2.90 -4.40
CA LEU A 33 -7.46 3.91 -5.18
C LEU A 33 -7.46 5.26 -4.46
N HIS A 34 -6.43 6.04 -4.69
CA HIS A 34 -6.41 7.45 -4.30
C HIS A 34 -7.21 8.30 -5.31
N GLU A 35 -8.51 8.43 -5.08
CA GLU A 35 -9.41 9.18 -5.98
C GLU A 35 -9.77 10.58 -5.45
N ALA A 36 -9.71 10.78 -4.15
CA ALA A 36 -10.07 12.02 -3.48
C ALA A 36 -9.35 12.16 -2.13
N PRO A 37 -9.28 13.36 -1.57
CA PRO A 37 -8.81 13.54 -0.20
C PRO A 37 -9.55 12.62 0.76
N LEU A 38 -8.80 12.01 1.69
CA LEU A 38 -9.31 11.11 2.71
C LEU A 38 -10.05 9.84 2.19
N CYS A 39 -9.86 9.48 0.91
CA CYS A 39 -10.53 8.31 0.29
C CYS A 39 -10.25 7.00 1.02
N TYR A 40 -9.11 6.87 1.68
CA TYR A 40 -8.75 5.68 2.44
C TYR A 40 -9.43 5.60 3.82
N LEU A 41 -9.93 6.73 4.35
CA LEU A 41 -10.38 6.84 5.74
C LEU A 41 -11.47 5.84 6.09
N GLY A 42 -12.49 5.72 5.23
CA GLY A 42 -13.61 4.81 5.45
C GLY A 42 -13.16 3.36 5.54
N LYS A 43 -12.39 2.91 4.54
CA LYS A 43 -11.91 1.53 4.48
C LYS A 43 -10.90 1.22 5.58
N LEU A 44 -9.96 2.13 5.82
CA LEU A 44 -8.98 1.96 6.89
C LEU A 44 -9.65 1.81 8.25
N ARG A 45 -10.60 2.67 8.57
CA ARG A 45 -11.38 2.61 9.82
C ARG A 45 -12.17 1.30 9.94
N GLU A 46 -12.85 0.90 8.86
CA GLU A 46 -13.62 -0.36 8.83
C GLU A 46 -12.72 -1.56 9.10
N VAL A 47 -11.64 -1.68 8.35
CA VAL A 47 -10.70 -2.82 8.45
C VAL A 47 -10.03 -2.84 9.81
N TYR A 48 -9.52 -1.69 10.28
CA TYR A 48 -8.81 -1.59 11.55
C TYR A 48 -9.70 -1.95 12.73
N ASN A 49 -10.90 -1.36 12.82
CA ASN A 49 -11.83 -1.65 13.90
C ASN A 49 -12.29 -3.11 13.88
N ARG A 50 -12.61 -3.65 12.70
CA ARG A 50 -12.98 -5.07 12.57
C ARG A 50 -11.85 -6.00 12.99
N ALA A 51 -10.63 -5.68 12.59
CA ALA A 51 -9.46 -6.46 12.96
C ALA A 51 -9.24 -6.50 14.47
N ILE A 52 -9.22 -5.34 15.12
CA ILE A 52 -9.01 -5.24 16.57
C ILE A 52 -10.13 -5.95 17.34
N ASN A 53 -11.40 -5.74 16.96
CA ASN A 53 -12.54 -6.38 17.62
C ASN A 53 -12.54 -7.91 17.49
N ASN A 54 -11.89 -8.47 16.47
CA ASN A 54 -11.76 -9.92 16.26
C ASN A 54 -10.39 -10.48 16.69
N GLY A 55 -9.58 -9.68 17.39
CA GLY A 55 -8.27 -10.10 17.90
C GLY A 55 -7.22 -10.33 16.83
N TYR A 56 -7.34 -9.65 15.68
CA TYR A 56 -6.30 -9.65 14.66
C TYR A 56 -5.22 -8.62 15.02
N ARG A 57 -3.97 -8.97 14.75
CA ARG A 57 -2.88 -8.02 14.67
C ARG A 57 -2.96 -7.26 13.36
N VAL A 58 -2.73 -5.95 13.40
CA VAL A 58 -2.69 -5.12 12.18
C VAL A 58 -1.30 -4.54 12.02
N LEU A 59 -0.70 -4.74 10.86
CA LEU A 59 0.58 -4.18 10.46
C LEU A 59 0.34 -3.17 9.34
N VAL A 60 0.82 -1.95 9.48
CA VAL A 60 0.66 -0.90 8.48
C VAL A 60 2.02 -0.40 8.04
N ALA A 61 2.28 -0.47 6.74
CA ALA A 61 3.45 0.12 6.10
C ALA A 61 3.06 1.18 5.09
N VAL A 62 3.79 2.28 5.08
CA VAL A 62 3.60 3.40 4.17
C VAL A 62 4.89 3.63 3.40
N GLU A 63 4.83 3.68 2.07
CA GLU A 63 5.99 4.07 1.30
C GLU A 63 6.40 5.51 1.64
N ARG A 64 7.64 5.67 2.06
CA ARG A 64 8.21 6.98 2.31
C ARG A 64 8.69 7.58 1.00
N LEU A 65 7.99 8.59 0.55
CA LEU A 65 8.37 9.34 -0.64
C LEU A 65 9.32 10.47 -0.28
N THR A 66 10.31 10.69 -1.14
CA THR A 66 11.21 11.84 -1.05
C THR A 66 11.00 12.75 -2.26
N PRO A 67 11.10 14.08 -2.09
CA PRO A 67 11.04 15.00 -3.22
C PRO A 67 12.08 14.63 -4.26
N ARG A 68 11.69 14.64 -5.53
CA ARG A 68 12.62 14.42 -6.64
C ARG A 68 13.25 15.73 -7.04
N PRO A 69 14.58 15.90 -6.90
CA PRO A 69 15.24 17.15 -7.23
C PRO A 69 15.35 17.39 -8.74
N GLY A 70 15.42 18.64 -9.13
CA GLY A 70 15.76 19.06 -10.47
C GLY A 70 14.69 18.79 -11.54
N LYS A 71 15.14 18.43 -12.74
CA LYS A 71 14.28 18.22 -13.92
C LYS A 71 13.39 16.98 -13.87
N LEU A 72 13.58 16.10 -12.88
CA LEU A 72 12.86 14.82 -12.75
C LEU A 72 11.43 14.99 -12.21
N SER A 73 11.13 16.12 -11.59
CA SER A 73 9.79 16.40 -11.08
C SER A 73 9.57 17.91 -10.96
N SER A 74 8.35 18.37 -11.29
CA SER A 74 7.98 19.76 -11.09
C SER A 74 7.71 20.09 -9.62
N ALA A 75 7.84 21.37 -9.25
CA ALA A 75 7.46 21.87 -7.91
C ALA A 75 6.00 21.49 -7.58
N LYS A 76 5.09 21.58 -8.57
CA LYS A 76 3.70 21.18 -8.43
C LYS A 76 3.56 19.71 -8.09
N ALA A 77 4.28 18.82 -8.78
CA ALA A 77 4.24 17.39 -8.51
C ALA A 77 4.76 17.05 -7.12
N ASN A 78 5.86 17.68 -6.67
CA ASN A 78 6.37 17.50 -5.31
C ASN A 78 5.41 18.03 -4.25
N PHE A 79 4.72 19.16 -4.51
CA PHE A 79 3.71 19.70 -3.62
C PHE A 79 2.50 18.75 -3.48
N GLU A 80 1.98 18.22 -4.58
CA GLU A 80 0.87 17.25 -4.55
C GLU A 80 1.27 15.96 -3.83
N LEU A 81 2.51 15.52 -4.02
CA LEU A 81 3.04 14.36 -3.33
C LEU A 81 3.09 14.59 -1.80
N GLY A 82 3.59 15.74 -1.37
CA GLY A 82 3.60 16.14 0.04
C GLY A 82 2.19 16.21 0.63
N ARG A 83 1.21 16.71 -0.14
CA ARG A 83 -0.20 16.71 0.28
C ARG A 83 -0.73 15.30 0.52
N CYS A 84 -0.52 14.38 -0.43
CA CYS A 84 -0.97 12.98 -0.30
C CYS A 84 -0.36 12.32 0.94
N MET A 85 0.92 12.56 1.21
CA MET A 85 1.58 12.06 2.42
C MET A 85 0.98 12.67 3.69
N GLY A 86 0.79 13.97 3.74
CA GLY A 86 0.20 14.65 4.90
C GLY A 86 -1.24 14.21 5.18
N GLU A 87 -2.05 13.99 4.16
CA GLU A 87 -3.40 13.42 4.28
C GLU A 87 -3.35 12.04 4.92
N LEU A 88 -2.47 11.17 4.44
CA LEU A 88 -2.33 9.80 4.94
C LEU A 88 -1.84 9.78 6.38
N GLU A 89 -0.80 10.53 6.70
CA GLU A 89 -0.27 10.64 8.07
C GLU A 89 -1.33 11.18 9.04
N THR A 90 -2.11 12.18 8.60
CA THR A 90 -3.21 12.73 9.40
C THR A 90 -4.29 11.68 9.66
N MET A 91 -4.68 10.89 8.65
CA MET A 91 -5.66 9.81 8.84
C MET A 91 -5.18 8.76 9.83
N LEU A 92 -3.93 8.32 9.69
CA LEU A 92 -3.34 7.32 10.59
C LEU A 92 -3.27 7.85 12.04
N ALA A 93 -2.89 9.11 12.21
CA ALA A 93 -2.85 9.76 13.52
C ALA A 93 -4.24 9.91 14.15
N LEU A 94 -5.24 10.38 13.40
CA LEU A 94 -6.63 10.54 13.88
C LEU A 94 -7.28 9.21 14.28
N LEU A 95 -6.96 8.13 13.58
CA LEU A 95 -7.44 6.79 13.90
C LEU A 95 -6.58 6.07 14.94
N ASN A 96 -5.50 6.72 15.40
CA ASN A 96 -4.51 6.13 16.31
C ASN A 96 -3.97 4.78 15.80
N VAL A 97 -3.70 4.70 14.50
CA VAL A 97 -3.18 3.51 13.84
C VAL A 97 -1.66 3.58 13.79
N PRO A 98 -0.93 2.70 14.48
CA PRO A 98 0.52 2.66 14.37
C PRO A 98 0.95 2.18 12.98
N TYR A 99 1.99 2.79 12.42
CA TYR A 99 2.53 2.44 11.11
C TYR A 99 4.04 2.60 11.04
N GLN A 100 4.65 1.95 10.06
CA GLN A 100 6.06 2.10 9.72
C GLN A 100 6.23 2.69 8.32
N GLN A 101 7.11 3.65 8.18
CA GLN A 101 7.54 4.14 6.86
C GLN A 101 8.65 3.27 6.31
N VAL A 102 8.60 2.97 5.01
CA VAL A 102 9.60 2.20 4.28
C VAL A 102 9.95 2.89 2.97
N THR A 103 11.24 3.01 2.66
CA THR A 103 11.66 3.61 1.38
C THR A 103 11.50 2.60 0.23
N PRO A 104 11.32 3.07 -1.02
CA PRO A 104 11.25 2.19 -2.18
C PRO A 104 12.40 1.21 -2.27
N GLN A 105 13.64 1.68 -2.03
CA GLN A 105 14.83 0.85 -2.10
C GLN A 105 14.79 -0.32 -1.09
N VAL A 106 14.23 -0.10 0.09
CA VAL A 106 14.18 -1.10 1.15
C VAL A 106 13.15 -2.19 0.83
N TRP A 107 11.90 -1.83 0.48
CA TRP A 107 10.91 -2.85 0.19
C TRP A 107 11.16 -3.55 -1.15
N GLN A 108 11.65 -2.85 -2.18
CA GLN A 108 12.01 -3.45 -3.47
C GLN A 108 13.13 -4.49 -3.31
N LYS A 109 14.14 -4.18 -2.49
CA LYS A 109 15.23 -5.12 -2.19
C LYS A 109 14.74 -6.41 -1.56
N GLU A 110 13.69 -6.36 -0.75
CA GLU A 110 13.08 -7.55 -0.13
C GLU A 110 12.64 -8.59 -1.16
N PHE A 111 12.20 -8.13 -2.33
CA PHE A 111 11.70 -8.98 -3.42
C PHE A 111 12.73 -9.19 -4.53
N GLY A 112 13.92 -8.61 -4.42
CA GLY A 112 14.96 -8.66 -5.47
C GLY A 112 14.57 -7.92 -6.76
N ILE A 113 13.77 -6.87 -6.64
CA ILE A 113 13.27 -6.05 -7.76
C ILE A 113 13.83 -4.63 -7.70
N SER A 114 13.71 -3.91 -8.79
CA SER A 114 14.11 -2.51 -8.94
C SER A 114 12.90 -1.63 -9.28
N GLY A 115 13.11 -0.39 -9.67
CA GLY A 115 12.05 0.56 -10.02
C GLY A 115 11.28 0.28 -11.32
N ASP A 116 11.52 -0.85 -11.99
CA ASP A 116 10.78 -1.25 -13.18
C ASP A 116 9.39 -1.78 -12.79
N LYS A 117 8.36 -1.09 -13.26
CA LYS A 117 6.95 -1.36 -12.92
C LYS A 117 6.46 -2.74 -13.39
N GLU A 118 6.98 -3.26 -14.49
CA GLU A 118 6.63 -4.59 -14.97
C GLU A 118 7.09 -5.67 -13.98
N THR A 119 8.30 -5.55 -13.45
CA THR A 119 8.82 -6.50 -12.44
C THR A 119 8.02 -6.45 -11.14
N HIS A 120 7.45 -5.29 -10.77
CA HIS A 120 6.55 -5.18 -9.62
C HIS A 120 5.25 -5.96 -9.85
N ILE A 121 4.62 -5.78 -11.02
CA ILE A 121 3.39 -6.48 -11.40
C ILE A 121 3.63 -7.99 -11.44
N GLU A 122 4.69 -8.45 -12.10
CA GLU A 122 5.04 -9.87 -12.18
C GLU A 122 5.28 -10.48 -10.81
N THR A 123 5.98 -9.77 -9.92
CA THR A 123 6.24 -10.23 -8.55
C THR A 123 4.96 -10.32 -7.74
N ALA A 124 4.08 -9.33 -7.84
CA ALA A 124 2.79 -9.34 -7.17
C ALA A 124 1.91 -10.50 -7.65
N ARG A 125 1.83 -10.76 -8.97
CA ARG A 125 1.11 -11.91 -9.55
C ARG A 125 1.66 -13.24 -9.06
N ARG A 126 2.97 -13.38 -8.98
CA ARG A 126 3.61 -14.61 -8.49
C ARG A 126 3.29 -14.90 -7.03
N LEU A 127 3.27 -13.87 -6.19
CA LEU A 127 2.98 -14.02 -4.76
C LEU A 127 1.49 -14.21 -4.47
N TYR A 128 0.64 -13.60 -5.29
CA TYR A 128 -0.83 -13.60 -5.11
C TYR A 128 -1.54 -13.95 -6.43
N PRO A 129 -1.42 -15.19 -6.92
CA PRO A 129 -1.94 -15.57 -8.24
C PRO A 129 -3.47 -15.48 -8.37
N SER A 130 -4.19 -15.52 -7.27
CA SER A 130 -5.65 -15.39 -7.23
C SER A 130 -6.15 -13.94 -7.10
N VAL A 131 -5.25 -12.98 -6.90
CA VAL A 131 -5.60 -11.57 -6.70
C VAL A 131 -5.54 -10.81 -8.03
N SER A 132 -6.62 -10.17 -8.41
CA SER A 132 -6.65 -9.31 -9.60
C SER A 132 -5.99 -7.96 -9.31
N LEU A 133 -5.03 -7.58 -10.13
CA LEU A 133 -4.38 -6.26 -10.09
C LEU A 133 -5.04 -5.24 -11.02
N LYS A 134 -6.17 -5.57 -11.62
CA LYS A 134 -6.90 -4.67 -12.52
C LYS A 134 -7.75 -3.69 -11.72
N ARG A 135 -7.82 -2.43 -12.17
CA ARG A 135 -8.70 -1.43 -11.55
C ARG A 135 -10.17 -1.79 -11.67
N THR A 136 -10.54 -2.39 -12.79
CA THR A 136 -11.86 -2.97 -13.06
C THR A 136 -11.70 -4.19 -13.94
N GLU A 137 -12.69 -5.06 -13.99
CA GLU A 137 -12.68 -6.24 -14.87
C GLU A 137 -12.56 -5.89 -16.37
N ARG A 138 -12.98 -4.67 -16.74
CA ARG A 138 -12.89 -4.17 -18.13
C ARG A 138 -11.50 -3.68 -18.51
N CYS A 139 -10.61 -3.46 -17.54
CA CYS A 139 -9.24 -3.03 -17.82
C CYS A 139 -8.43 -4.17 -18.42
N ALA A 140 -7.75 -3.91 -19.56
CA ALA A 140 -6.87 -4.89 -20.18
C ALA A 140 -5.56 -5.09 -19.41
N LYS A 141 -5.07 -4.01 -18.76
CA LYS A 141 -3.77 -3.99 -18.06
C LYS A 141 -3.96 -3.99 -16.54
N ASP A 142 -3.00 -4.59 -15.87
CA ASP A 142 -2.84 -4.46 -14.42
C ASP A 142 -2.41 -3.05 -14.05
N PHE A 143 -2.74 -2.67 -12.83
CA PHE A 143 -2.45 -1.36 -12.28
C PHE A 143 -1.24 -1.45 -11.34
N ASP A 144 -0.18 -0.75 -11.67
CA ASP A 144 1.08 -0.76 -10.91
C ASP A 144 0.91 -0.28 -9.47
N GLY A 145 0.03 0.70 -9.22
CA GLY A 145 -0.28 1.15 -7.87
C GLY A 145 -0.85 0.05 -6.96
N TYR A 146 -1.63 -0.90 -7.51
CA TYR A 146 -2.08 -2.08 -6.75
C TYR A 146 -0.93 -3.03 -6.45
N ALA A 147 -0.06 -3.25 -7.43
CA ALA A 147 1.12 -4.09 -7.24
C ALA A 147 2.04 -3.51 -6.16
N ASP A 148 2.34 -2.22 -6.22
CA ASP A 148 3.21 -1.55 -5.25
C ASP A 148 2.61 -1.60 -3.84
N ALA A 149 1.35 -1.22 -3.65
CA ALA A 149 0.67 -1.28 -2.37
C ALA A 149 0.61 -2.72 -1.79
N LEU A 150 0.38 -3.73 -2.65
CA LEU A 150 0.37 -5.13 -2.27
C LEU A 150 1.76 -5.62 -1.81
N LEU A 151 2.81 -5.23 -2.52
CA LEU A 151 4.19 -5.57 -2.15
C LEU A 151 4.62 -4.87 -0.85
N ILE A 152 4.21 -3.62 -0.63
CA ILE A 152 4.46 -2.89 0.62
C ILE A 152 3.75 -3.58 1.80
N ALA A 153 2.49 -4.01 1.64
CA ALA A 153 1.78 -4.80 2.65
C ALA A 153 2.49 -6.14 2.93
N THR A 154 2.97 -6.81 1.87
CA THR A 154 3.71 -8.07 2.01
C THR A 154 5.06 -7.87 2.69
N TRP A 155 5.73 -6.75 2.43
CA TRP A 155 6.94 -6.36 3.16
C TRP A 155 6.64 -6.22 4.66
N ALA A 156 5.53 -5.59 5.03
CA ALA A 156 5.13 -5.48 6.43
C ALA A 156 4.95 -6.86 7.08
N LEU A 157 4.29 -7.81 6.40
CA LEU A 157 4.15 -9.18 6.88
C LEU A 157 5.51 -9.87 7.12
N ARG A 158 6.50 -9.61 6.28
CA ARG A 158 7.81 -10.28 6.37
C ARG A 158 8.75 -9.65 7.39
N ARG A 159 8.63 -8.35 7.63
CA ARG A 159 9.63 -7.57 8.38
C ARG A 159 9.13 -6.98 9.69
N MET A 160 7.82 -6.87 9.86
CA MET A 160 7.22 -6.32 11.07
C MET A 160 6.54 -7.40 11.95
N SER A 161 6.47 -8.64 11.44
CA SER A 161 5.89 -9.79 12.16
C SER A 161 6.76 -10.27 13.31
#